data_d56c902bd65c01f00cd4a2df8846862d
#
_entry.id   d56c902bd65c01f00cd4a2df8846862d
#
_cell.length_a   1.000
_cell.length_b   1.000
_cell.length_c   1.000
_cell.angle_alpha   90.00
_cell.angle_beta   90.00
_cell.angle_gamma   90.00
#
_symmetry.space_group_name_H-M   'P 1'
#
loop_
_entity.id
_entity.type
_entity.pdbx_description
1 polymer ?
#
loop_
_entity_poly.entity_id
_entity_poly.type
_entity_poly.pdbx_seq_one_letter_code
_entity_poly.pdbx_strand_id
1 'polypeptide(L)'
;MVSHDIADEELDRMHAAGVRGVRFNFVKRLVDATPREVFMRTAERVQRLGWHVVVYFEAPDLADLTPFLKELPGIVVVDHMGRPDVTKPVDGEDFGRFVGLMEDLPTLWTKVSCPERLTAAGPPYDDVVPFQRHLVERFTDRVLWGTDWPHPNMKSHSPDDGLLVDTIARIAPTGDLQRALLIDNPMRLYWSEG
;
A
#
# COMPACT_ATOMS: atom_id res chain seq x y z
N MET A 1 -12.44 1.27 -6.17
CA MET A 1 -12.67 -0.02 -6.86
C MET A 1 -13.54 0.25 -8.08
N VAL A 2 -13.35 -0.50 -9.14
CA VAL A 2 -14.22 -0.47 -10.33
C VAL A 2 -14.99 -1.78 -10.43
N SER A 3 -16.15 -1.77 -11.08
CA SER A 3 -16.85 -3.02 -11.42
C SER A 3 -16.02 -3.85 -12.40
N HIS A 4 -16.08 -5.16 -12.30
CA HIS A 4 -15.35 -6.06 -13.20
C HIS A 4 -15.85 -6.01 -14.67
N ASP A 5 -17.08 -5.54 -14.85
CA ASP A 5 -17.74 -5.35 -16.16
C ASP A 5 -17.72 -3.90 -16.65
N ILE A 6 -16.96 -3.02 -15.98
CA ILE A 6 -16.82 -1.61 -16.38
C ILE A 6 -16.43 -1.51 -17.88
N ALA A 7 -17.08 -0.62 -18.64
CA ALA A 7 -16.76 -0.40 -20.06
C ALA A 7 -15.38 0.27 -20.21
N ASP A 8 -14.68 -0.01 -21.33
CA ASP A 8 -13.37 0.57 -21.59
C ASP A 8 -13.45 2.09 -21.79
N GLU A 9 -14.51 2.59 -22.39
CA GLU A 9 -14.78 4.02 -22.56
C GLU A 9 -14.89 4.74 -21.19
N GLU A 10 -15.42 4.04 -20.18
CA GLU A 10 -15.49 4.59 -18.83
C GLU A 10 -14.12 4.64 -18.16
N LEU A 11 -13.30 3.60 -18.35
CA LEU A 11 -11.90 3.61 -17.91
C LEU A 11 -11.12 4.75 -18.55
N ASP A 12 -11.30 4.99 -19.85
CA ASP A 12 -10.66 6.10 -20.57
C ASP A 12 -11.10 7.46 -20.04
N ARG A 13 -12.39 7.62 -19.75
CA ARG A 13 -12.94 8.83 -19.12
C ARG A 13 -12.36 9.07 -17.73
N MET A 14 -12.26 8.01 -16.92
CA MET A 14 -11.63 8.07 -15.60
C MET A 14 -10.15 8.45 -15.69
N HIS A 15 -9.43 7.87 -16.65
CA HIS A 15 -8.02 8.20 -16.92
C HIS A 15 -7.86 9.69 -17.28
N ALA A 16 -8.68 10.20 -18.19
CA ALA A 16 -8.69 11.62 -18.56
C ALA A 16 -9.02 12.54 -17.38
N ALA A 17 -9.83 12.06 -16.41
CA ALA A 17 -10.14 12.76 -15.17
C ALA A 17 -9.04 12.64 -14.10
N GLY A 18 -7.92 11.96 -14.36
CA GLY A 18 -6.79 11.86 -13.45
C GLY A 18 -6.73 10.59 -12.60
N VAL A 19 -7.58 9.60 -12.82
CA VAL A 19 -7.47 8.30 -12.13
C VAL A 19 -6.22 7.58 -12.63
N ARG A 20 -5.42 7.00 -11.71
CA ARG A 20 -4.13 6.35 -12.01
C ARG A 20 -4.00 4.95 -11.43
N GLY A 21 -5.06 4.41 -10.82
CA GLY A 21 -5.00 3.05 -10.26
C GLY A 21 -6.35 2.49 -9.87
N VAL A 22 -6.37 1.17 -9.65
CA VAL A 22 -7.51 0.43 -9.07
C VAL A 22 -7.10 -0.20 -7.76
N ARG A 23 -8.07 -0.47 -6.89
CA ARG A 23 -7.82 -1.11 -5.60
C ARG A 23 -8.56 -2.43 -5.50
N PHE A 24 -7.83 -3.49 -5.12
CA PHE A 24 -8.35 -4.81 -4.80
C PHE A 24 -8.30 -5.04 -3.30
N ASN A 25 -9.39 -5.52 -2.73
CA ASN A 25 -9.48 -5.82 -1.31
C ASN A 25 -9.60 -7.32 -1.10
N PHE A 26 -8.64 -7.91 -0.36
CA PHE A 26 -8.60 -9.33 -0.02
C PHE A 26 -8.91 -9.59 1.45
N VAL A 27 -9.26 -8.55 2.23
CA VAL A 27 -9.62 -8.70 3.64
C VAL A 27 -10.99 -9.35 3.76
N LYS A 28 -11.02 -10.64 4.03
CA LYS A 28 -12.21 -11.52 4.02
C LYS A 28 -13.38 -11.01 4.87
N ARG A 29 -13.10 -10.32 5.98
CA ARG A 29 -14.13 -9.75 6.85
C ARG A 29 -14.79 -8.47 6.32
N LEU A 30 -14.26 -7.89 5.25
CA LEU A 30 -14.72 -6.60 4.69
C LEU A 30 -15.38 -6.74 3.32
N VAL A 31 -15.13 -7.82 2.60
CA VAL A 31 -15.59 -8.01 1.23
C VAL A 31 -15.98 -9.45 0.98
N ASP A 32 -16.92 -9.66 0.05
CA ASP A 32 -17.23 -10.99 -0.49
C ASP A 32 -16.05 -11.52 -1.32
N ALA A 33 -15.93 -12.84 -1.37
CA ALA A 33 -14.90 -13.51 -2.14
C ALA A 33 -15.10 -13.24 -3.64
N THR A 34 -14.21 -12.47 -4.23
CA THR A 34 -14.12 -12.29 -5.69
C THR A 34 -13.05 -13.24 -6.23
N PRO A 35 -13.31 -14.01 -7.29
CA PRO A 35 -12.32 -14.89 -7.91
C PRO A 35 -11.08 -14.10 -8.37
N ARG A 36 -9.90 -14.68 -8.18
CA ARG A 36 -8.61 -14.02 -8.55
C ARG A 36 -8.53 -13.71 -10.05
N GLU A 37 -9.13 -14.53 -10.88
CA GLU A 37 -9.22 -14.34 -12.35
C GLU A 37 -9.97 -13.05 -12.72
N VAL A 38 -10.93 -12.63 -11.90
CA VAL A 38 -11.65 -11.37 -12.10
C VAL A 38 -10.73 -10.18 -11.82
N PHE A 39 -9.96 -10.26 -10.74
CA PHE A 39 -8.95 -9.24 -10.44
C PHE A 39 -7.86 -9.19 -11.51
N MET A 40 -7.37 -10.35 -11.99
CA MET A 40 -6.36 -10.42 -13.02
C MET A 40 -6.84 -9.74 -14.32
N ARG A 41 -8.04 -10.10 -14.81
CA ARG A 41 -8.62 -9.45 -16.00
C ARG A 41 -8.76 -7.94 -15.83
N THR A 42 -9.13 -7.49 -14.64
CA THR A 42 -9.22 -6.05 -14.38
C THR A 42 -7.84 -5.40 -14.40
N ALA A 43 -6.82 -6.03 -13.80
CA ALA A 43 -5.45 -5.54 -13.81
C ALA A 43 -4.88 -5.44 -15.23
N GLU A 44 -5.09 -6.46 -16.07
CA GLU A 44 -4.68 -6.47 -17.48
C GLU A 44 -5.35 -5.33 -18.27
N ARG A 45 -6.64 -5.09 -18.05
CA ARG A 45 -7.38 -4.03 -18.75
C ARG A 45 -6.89 -2.63 -18.37
N VAL A 46 -6.60 -2.37 -17.09
CA VAL A 46 -6.15 -1.06 -16.63
C VAL A 46 -4.66 -0.83 -16.94
N GLN A 47 -3.88 -1.90 -17.16
CA GLN A 47 -2.47 -1.81 -17.55
C GLN A 47 -2.27 -1.03 -18.86
N ARG A 48 -3.20 -1.12 -19.83
CA ARG A 48 -3.16 -0.33 -21.07
C ARG A 48 -3.13 1.19 -20.83
N LEU A 49 -3.64 1.63 -19.67
CA LEU A 49 -3.67 3.03 -19.24
C LEU A 49 -2.49 3.40 -18.34
N GLY A 50 -1.57 2.48 -18.10
CA GLY A 50 -0.46 2.66 -17.15
C GLY A 50 -0.91 2.75 -15.69
N TRP A 51 -2.12 2.27 -15.35
CA TRP A 51 -2.59 2.33 -13.96
C TRP A 51 -1.92 1.27 -13.11
N HIS A 52 -1.61 1.65 -11.87
CA HIS A 52 -1.15 0.71 -10.85
C HIS A 52 -2.33 0.00 -10.17
N VAL A 53 -2.02 -1.16 -9.57
CA VAL A 53 -2.97 -1.92 -8.76
C VAL A 53 -2.63 -1.75 -7.29
N VAL A 54 -3.56 -1.25 -6.49
CA VAL A 54 -3.45 -1.24 -5.03
C VAL A 54 -4.06 -2.51 -4.47
N VAL A 55 -3.35 -3.21 -3.59
CA VAL A 55 -3.84 -4.42 -2.93
C VAL A 55 -3.88 -4.23 -1.42
N TYR A 56 -4.97 -4.68 -0.80
CA TYR A 56 -5.16 -4.63 0.64
C TYR A 56 -5.44 -6.03 1.18
N PHE A 57 -4.59 -6.49 2.07
CA PHE A 57 -4.67 -7.80 2.74
C PHE A 57 -4.14 -7.72 4.17
N GLU A 58 -4.25 -8.79 4.93
CA GLU A 58 -3.67 -8.93 6.26
C GLU A 58 -2.48 -9.90 6.22
N ALA A 59 -1.44 -9.67 7.04
CA ALA A 59 -0.18 -10.40 7.01
C ALA A 59 -0.31 -11.95 6.96
N PRO A 60 -1.28 -12.59 7.64
CA PRO A 60 -1.46 -14.03 7.53
C PRO A 60 -1.81 -14.54 6.13
N ASP A 61 -2.41 -13.69 5.28
CA ASP A 61 -2.80 -14.06 3.92
C ASP A 61 -1.65 -13.91 2.90
N LEU A 62 -0.51 -13.35 3.29
CA LEU A 62 0.61 -13.04 2.39
C LEU A 62 1.12 -14.27 1.64
N ALA A 63 1.31 -15.41 2.33
CA ALA A 63 1.81 -16.63 1.70
C ALA A 63 0.90 -17.11 0.57
N ASP A 64 -0.42 -17.10 0.81
CA ASP A 64 -1.43 -17.51 -0.18
C ASP A 64 -1.56 -16.52 -1.34
N LEU A 65 -1.28 -15.24 -1.09
CA LEU A 65 -1.39 -14.18 -2.10
C LEU A 65 -0.10 -13.99 -2.91
N THR A 66 1.04 -14.44 -2.42
CA THR A 66 2.35 -14.26 -3.08
C THR A 66 2.36 -14.71 -4.55
N PRO A 67 1.85 -15.90 -4.94
CA PRO A 67 1.82 -16.28 -6.35
C PRO A 67 1.00 -15.30 -7.21
N PHE A 68 -0.16 -14.88 -6.73
CA PHE A 68 -1.01 -13.92 -7.42
C PHE A 68 -0.34 -12.54 -7.56
N LEU A 69 0.31 -12.05 -6.50
CA LEU A 69 1.02 -10.77 -6.54
C LEU A 69 2.17 -10.77 -7.56
N LYS A 70 2.85 -11.92 -7.72
CA LYS A 70 3.93 -12.11 -8.71
C LYS A 70 3.43 -12.12 -10.16
N GLU A 71 2.17 -12.46 -10.38
CA GLU A 71 1.54 -12.51 -11.72
C GLU A 71 0.88 -11.19 -12.13
N LEU A 72 0.60 -10.28 -11.17
CA LEU A 72 -0.03 -9.00 -11.49
C LEU A 72 0.85 -8.15 -12.41
N PRO A 73 0.29 -7.60 -13.51
CA PRO A 73 1.03 -6.76 -14.42
C PRO A 73 1.30 -5.37 -13.83
N GLY A 74 2.46 -4.79 -14.17
CA GLY A 74 2.80 -3.41 -13.84
C GLY A 74 3.12 -3.19 -12.36
N ILE A 75 2.88 -1.96 -11.89
CA ILE A 75 3.16 -1.58 -10.50
C ILE A 75 2.02 -2.06 -9.59
N VAL A 76 2.39 -2.75 -8.52
CA VAL A 76 1.50 -3.18 -7.45
C VAL A 76 1.85 -2.43 -6.18
N VAL A 77 0.87 -1.80 -5.54
CA VAL A 77 1.06 -1.04 -4.29
C VAL A 77 0.34 -1.77 -3.16
N VAL A 78 1.08 -2.23 -2.16
CA VAL A 78 0.50 -2.86 -0.97
C VAL A 78 0.08 -1.80 0.04
N ASP A 79 -1.19 -1.79 0.43
CA ASP A 79 -1.69 -0.91 1.49
C ASP A 79 -1.11 -1.29 2.85
N HIS A 80 -0.72 -0.29 3.63
CA HIS A 80 -0.42 -0.38 5.06
C HIS A 80 0.62 -1.46 5.41
N MET A 81 1.67 -1.59 4.56
CA MET A 81 2.77 -2.56 4.76
C MET A 81 2.31 -4.03 4.84
N GLY A 82 1.15 -4.36 4.24
CA GLY A 82 0.54 -5.68 4.37
C GLY A 82 0.07 -6.01 5.79
N ARG A 83 -0.12 -5.01 6.65
CA ARG A 83 -0.57 -5.10 8.05
C ARG A 83 0.28 -6.04 8.90
N PRO A 84 1.57 -5.72 9.13
CA PRO A 84 2.43 -6.54 9.97
C PRO A 84 1.91 -6.61 11.41
N ASP A 85 2.20 -7.71 12.09
CA ASP A 85 2.02 -7.84 13.54
C ASP A 85 3.17 -7.13 14.25
N VAL A 86 2.92 -5.90 14.72
CA VAL A 86 3.94 -5.05 15.38
C VAL A 86 4.29 -5.52 16.79
N THR A 87 3.63 -6.55 17.32
CA THR A 87 4.04 -7.21 18.56
C THR A 87 5.23 -8.17 18.36
N LYS A 88 5.58 -8.45 17.12
CA LYS A 88 6.73 -9.27 16.72
C LYS A 88 7.94 -8.39 16.40
N PRO A 89 9.16 -8.95 16.44
CA PRO A 89 10.35 -8.21 16.02
C PRO A 89 10.28 -7.77 14.55
N VAL A 90 10.82 -6.58 14.25
CA VAL A 90 10.90 -6.04 12.88
C VAL A 90 11.79 -6.89 11.97
N ASP A 91 12.79 -7.56 12.52
CA ASP A 91 13.67 -8.52 11.83
C ASP A 91 13.15 -9.98 11.92
N GLY A 92 11.92 -10.16 12.43
CA GLY A 92 11.28 -11.46 12.54
C GLY A 92 10.82 -12.04 11.20
N GLU A 93 10.57 -13.35 11.19
CA GLU A 93 10.22 -14.11 9.98
C GLU A 93 8.96 -13.56 9.29
N ASP A 94 7.95 -13.16 10.04
CA ASP A 94 6.65 -12.74 9.49
C ASP A 94 6.77 -11.48 8.64
N PHE A 95 7.43 -10.43 9.17
CA PHE A 95 7.68 -9.22 8.41
C PHE A 95 8.78 -9.41 7.37
N GLY A 96 9.77 -10.25 7.66
CA GLY A 96 10.84 -10.66 6.75
C GLY A 96 10.32 -11.27 5.44
N ARG A 97 9.21 -12.01 5.48
CA ARG A 97 8.56 -12.53 4.24
C ARG A 97 8.04 -11.40 3.35
N PHE A 98 7.45 -10.35 3.92
CA PHE A 98 7.01 -9.18 3.16
C PHE A 98 8.18 -8.40 2.58
N VAL A 99 9.24 -8.18 3.37
CA VAL A 99 10.48 -7.54 2.92
C VAL A 99 11.11 -8.34 1.78
N GLY A 100 11.25 -9.67 1.93
CA GLY A 100 11.77 -10.55 0.87
C GLY A 100 10.93 -10.51 -0.41
N LEU A 101 9.60 -10.45 -0.30
CA LEU A 101 8.74 -10.28 -1.47
C LEU A 101 8.99 -8.95 -2.19
N MET A 102 9.19 -7.87 -1.44
CA MET A 102 9.56 -6.57 -2.03
C MET A 102 10.95 -6.59 -2.68
N GLU A 103 11.89 -7.39 -2.17
CA GLU A 103 13.21 -7.60 -2.81
C GLU A 103 13.09 -8.36 -4.12
N ASP A 104 12.30 -9.42 -4.13
CA ASP A 104 12.07 -10.27 -5.30
C ASP A 104 11.32 -9.54 -6.43
N LEU A 105 10.48 -8.54 -6.09
CA LEU A 105 9.59 -7.84 -7.02
C LEU A 105 9.89 -6.34 -7.05
N PRO A 106 10.73 -5.84 -7.97
CA PRO A 106 11.00 -4.40 -8.11
C PRO A 106 9.78 -3.54 -8.44
N THR A 107 8.72 -4.16 -8.97
CA THR A 107 7.43 -3.50 -9.25
C THR A 107 6.50 -3.43 -8.05
N LEU A 108 6.87 -4.05 -6.92
CA LEU A 108 6.08 -4.01 -5.70
C LEU A 108 6.44 -2.78 -4.86
N TRP A 109 5.46 -1.95 -4.63
CA TRP A 109 5.49 -0.77 -3.78
C TRP A 109 4.69 -0.98 -2.51
N THR A 110 4.87 -0.13 -1.52
CA THR A 110 4.02 -0.17 -0.33
C THR A 110 3.73 1.22 0.24
N LYS A 111 2.64 1.33 1.00
CA LYS A 111 2.32 2.52 1.79
C LYS A 111 2.69 2.29 3.25
N VAL A 112 3.57 3.12 3.80
CA VAL A 112 3.90 3.17 5.25
C VAL A 112 2.88 4.07 5.96
N SER A 113 1.65 3.59 6.06
CA SER A 113 0.46 4.29 6.56
C SER A 113 -0.27 3.47 7.61
N CYS A 114 -1.29 4.05 8.24
CA CYS A 114 -2.16 3.41 9.25
C CYS A 114 -1.44 2.91 10.51
N PRO A 115 -0.48 3.61 11.12
CA PRO A 115 0.09 3.15 12.40
C PRO A 115 -0.98 3.02 13.49
N GLU A 116 -2.02 3.84 13.45
CA GLU A 116 -3.14 3.83 14.41
C GLU A 116 -3.96 2.54 14.41
N ARG A 117 -3.87 1.73 13.34
CA ARG A 117 -4.55 0.43 13.23
C ARG A 117 -3.64 -0.75 13.50
N LEU A 118 -2.34 -0.52 13.57
CA LEU A 118 -1.33 -1.56 13.79
C LEU A 118 -0.84 -1.55 15.23
N THR A 119 -0.79 -0.36 15.85
CA THR A 119 -0.25 -0.19 17.20
C THR A 119 -1.01 -0.97 18.25
N ALA A 120 -0.28 -1.55 19.19
CA ALA A 120 -0.80 -2.05 20.45
C ALA A 120 -0.70 -1.01 21.59
N ALA A 121 0.11 0.05 21.41
CA ALA A 121 0.45 1.03 22.45
C ALA A 121 -0.25 2.41 22.25
N GLY A 122 -0.75 2.70 21.04
CA GLY A 122 -1.29 4.02 20.68
C GLY A 122 -0.21 5.03 20.29
N PRO A 123 -0.58 6.32 20.13
CA PRO A 123 0.39 7.35 19.80
C PRO A 123 1.45 7.52 20.92
N PRO A 124 2.71 7.84 20.58
CA PRO A 124 3.22 8.27 19.28
C PRO A 124 3.67 7.13 18.34
N TYR A 125 3.07 5.93 18.45
CA TYR A 125 3.26 4.78 17.56
C TYR A 125 4.68 4.19 17.57
N ASP A 126 5.32 4.14 18.75
CA ASP A 126 6.70 3.69 18.93
C ASP A 126 6.92 2.25 18.47
N ASP A 127 5.89 1.42 18.58
CA ASP A 127 5.89 0.03 18.17
C ASP A 127 5.76 -0.16 16.65
N VAL A 128 5.23 0.83 15.92
CA VAL A 128 5.03 0.76 14.45
C VAL A 128 6.17 1.43 13.68
N VAL A 129 6.73 2.52 14.22
CA VAL A 129 7.80 3.30 13.59
C VAL A 129 8.97 2.45 13.08
N PRO A 130 9.48 1.43 13.81
CA PRO A 130 10.57 0.59 13.31
C PRO A 130 10.25 -0.13 12.00
N PHE A 131 9.02 -0.61 11.81
CA PHE A 131 8.56 -1.27 10.59
C PHE A 131 8.48 -0.31 9.41
N GLN A 132 7.90 0.86 9.62
CA GLN A 132 7.80 1.92 8.61
C GLN A 132 9.19 2.39 8.18
N ARG A 133 10.06 2.68 9.16
CA ARG A 133 11.43 3.15 8.92
C ARG A 133 12.25 2.12 8.15
N HIS A 134 12.15 0.83 8.52
CA HIS A 134 12.85 -0.26 7.83
C HIS A 134 12.53 -0.26 6.33
N LEU A 135 11.24 -0.10 5.97
CA LEU A 135 10.82 -0.05 4.57
C LEU A 135 11.29 1.23 3.85
N VAL A 136 11.20 2.39 4.51
CA VAL A 136 11.64 3.66 3.93
C VAL A 136 13.13 3.66 3.63
N GLU A 137 13.96 3.15 4.55
CA GLU A 137 15.41 3.11 4.37
C GLU A 137 15.85 2.06 3.32
N ARG A 138 15.14 0.91 3.25
CA ARG A 138 15.51 -0.20 2.36
C ARG A 138 14.98 -0.03 0.93
N PHE A 139 13.79 0.53 0.78
CA PHE A 139 13.07 0.67 -0.50
C PHE A 139 12.73 2.12 -0.79
N THR A 140 13.71 3.01 -0.62
CA THR A 140 13.55 4.48 -0.69
C THR A 140 12.78 4.96 -1.92
N ASP A 141 12.90 4.25 -3.04
CA ASP A 141 12.35 4.62 -4.35
C ASP A 141 10.92 4.10 -4.60
N ARG A 142 10.31 3.32 -3.71
CA ARG A 142 9.00 2.68 -3.94
C ARG A 142 8.15 2.54 -2.68
N VAL A 143 8.30 3.49 -1.78
CA VAL A 143 7.49 3.62 -0.58
C VAL A 143 6.71 4.92 -0.63
N LEU A 144 5.44 4.89 -0.20
CA LEU A 144 4.53 6.01 -0.14
C LEU A 144 4.08 6.23 1.30
N TRP A 145 3.65 7.44 1.61
CA TRP A 145 3.06 7.79 2.90
C TRP A 145 1.67 8.40 2.71
N GLY A 146 0.83 8.30 3.72
CA GLY A 146 -0.48 8.95 3.80
C GLY A 146 -1.15 8.66 5.14
N THR A 147 -2.12 9.48 5.50
CA THR A 147 -2.85 9.38 6.78
C THR A 147 -3.95 8.32 6.77
N ASP A 148 -4.37 7.84 5.61
CA ASP A 148 -5.57 7.00 5.42
C ASP A 148 -6.88 7.73 5.74
N TRP A 149 -6.85 9.09 5.67
CA TRP A 149 -8.10 9.86 5.82
C TRP A 149 -9.18 9.38 4.83
N PRO A 150 -10.46 9.26 5.20
CA PRO A 150 -11.09 9.66 6.47
C PRO A 150 -11.14 8.57 7.55
N HIS A 151 -10.12 7.71 7.65
CA HIS A 151 -9.97 6.64 8.65
C HIS A 151 -11.15 5.66 8.68
N PRO A 152 -11.50 5.05 7.53
CA PRO A 152 -12.66 4.17 7.44
C PRO A 152 -12.50 3.00 8.42
N ASN A 153 -13.62 2.55 8.99
CA ASN A 153 -13.69 1.46 9.98
C ASN A 153 -13.10 1.76 11.38
N MET A 154 -12.69 2.99 11.67
CA MET A 154 -12.41 3.43 13.04
C MET A 154 -13.72 3.77 13.74
N LYS A 155 -14.16 2.92 14.69
CA LYS A 155 -15.48 3.06 15.33
C LYS A 155 -15.46 3.84 16.64
N SER A 156 -14.32 3.88 17.32
CA SER A 156 -14.20 4.44 18.67
C SER A 156 -13.62 5.85 18.69
N HIS A 157 -12.72 6.17 17.77
CA HIS A 157 -12.09 7.50 17.63
C HIS A 157 -11.49 7.64 16.25
N SER A 158 -11.38 8.88 15.76
CA SER A 158 -10.51 9.21 14.64
C SER A 158 -9.14 9.54 15.19
N PRO A 159 -8.04 9.05 14.57
CA PRO A 159 -6.71 9.47 14.95
C PRO A 159 -6.52 10.96 14.65
N ASP A 160 -5.60 11.59 15.35
CA ASP A 160 -5.15 12.94 15.04
C ASP A 160 -4.14 12.87 13.88
N ASP A 161 -4.51 13.43 12.73
CA ASP A 161 -3.64 13.46 11.54
C ASP A 161 -2.32 14.20 11.81
N GLY A 162 -2.28 15.18 12.72
CA GLY A 162 -1.06 15.86 13.15
C GLY A 162 -0.08 14.88 13.78
N LEU A 163 -0.54 13.99 14.67
CA LEU A 163 0.30 12.95 15.26
C LEU A 163 0.81 11.94 14.21
N LEU A 164 0.04 11.67 13.16
CA LEU A 164 0.50 10.85 12.05
C LEU A 164 1.60 11.55 11.25
N VAL A 165 1.45 12.85 10.97
CA VAL A 165 2.46 13.68 10.32
C VAL A 165 3.76 13.73 11.14
N ASP A 166 3.67 13.85 12.47
CA ASP A 166 4.83 13.89 13.36
C ASP A 166 5.68 12.59 13.29
N THR A 167 5.12 11.48 12.83
CA THR A 167 5.90 10.24 12.61
C THR A 167 6.88 10.37 11.45
N ILE A 168 6.69 11.28 10.50
CA ILE A 168 7.48 11.38 9.28
C ILE A 168 8.97 11.56 9.58
N ALA A 169 9.32 12.47 10.49
CA ALA A 169 10.73 12.70 10.86
C ALA A 169 11.39 11.46 11.51
N ARG A 170 10.60 10.56 12.05
CA ARG A 170 11.08 9.34 12.72
C ARG A 170 11.24 8.17 11.74
N ILE A 171 10.36 8.06 10.75
CA ILE A 171 10.41 7.01 9.73
C ILE A 171 11.32 7.38 8.56
N ALA A 172 11.51 8.66 8.28
CA ALA A 172 12.37 9.23 7.25
C ALA A 172 13.29 10.30 7.88
N PRO A 173 14.39 9.89 8.55
CA PRO A 173 15.18 10.78 9.39
C PRO A 173 16.07 11.77 8.62
N THR A 174 16.14 11.67 7.29
CA THR A 174 16.93 12.60 6.45
C THR A 174 16.04 13.34 5.46
N GLY A 175 16.47 14.54 5.04
CA GLY A 175 15.73 15.32 4.03
C GLY A 175 15.54 14.56 2.70
N ASP A 176 16.53 13.77 2.29
CA ASP A 176 16.44 12.97 1.06
C ASP A 176 15.38 11.88 1.17
N LEU A 177 15.30 11.17 2.31
CA LEU A 177 14.28 10.16 2.56
C LEU A 177 12.88 10.79 2.63
N GLN A 178 12.74 11.95 3.28
CA GLN A 178 11.48 12.69 3.33
C GLN A 178 11.05 13.16 1.94
N ARG A 179 11.97 13.67 1.15
CA ARG A 179 11.73 14.10 -0.23
C ARG A 179 11.29 12.91 -1.11
N ALA A 180 12.00 11.79 -1.03
CA ALA A 180 11.63 10.58 -1.77
C ALA A 180 10.22 10.12 -1.38
N LEU A 181 9.94 10.02 -0.07
CA LEU A 181 8.68 9.52 0.47
C LEU A 181 7.47 10.40 0.13
N LEU A 182 7.63 11.74 0.21
CA LEU A 182 6.51 12.69 0.13
C LEU A 182 6.37 13.36 -1.22
N ILE A 183 7.41 13.36 -2.05
CA ILE A 183 7.43 14.10 -3.32
C ILE A 183 7.78 13.18 -4.49
N ASP A 184 9.01 12.63 -4.51
CA ASP A 184 9.53 11.99 -5.73
C ASP A 184 8.77 10.71 -6.08
N ASN A 185 8.48 9.85 -5.09
CA ASN A 185 7.72 8.62 -5.30
C ASN A 185 6.25 8.88 -5.67
N PRO A 186 5.48 9.76 -4.97
CA PRO A 186 4.14 10.13 -5.39
C PRO A 186 4.11 10.74 -6.80
N MET A 187 5.05 11.65 -7.11
CA MET A 187 5.14 12.25 -8.44
C MET A 187 5.36 11.19 -9.52
N ARG A 188 6.27 10.25 -9.30
CA ARG A 188 6.56 9.17 -10.24
C ARG A 188 5.37 8.22 -10.43
N LEU A 189 4.61 7.92 -9.37
CA LEU A 189 3.50 6.97 -9.46
C LEU A 189 2.22 7.58 -10.02
N TYR A 190 1.92 8.82 -9.65
CA TYR A 190 0.61 9.42 -9.95
C TYR A 190 0.64 10.49 -11.05
N TRP A 191 1.80 11.10 -11.31
CA TRP A 191 1.96 12.23 -12.24
C TRP A 191 3.03 12.02 -13.31
N SER A 192 3.67 10.83 -13.38
CA SER A 192 4.51 10.51 -14.53
C SER A 192 3.63 10.54 -15.78
N GLU A 193 3.97 11.41 -16.72
CA GLU A 193 3.42 11.33 -18.07
C GLU A 193 3.89 9.99 -18.67
N GLY A 194 2.92 9.12 -19.02
CA GLY A 194 3.19 7.80 -19.60
C GLY A 194 3.66 7.94 -21.05
#